data_12acb9abef88f344ad5253045e4bc549
#
_entry.id   12acb9abef88f344ad5253045e4bc549
#
_cell.length_a   1.000
_cell.length_b   1.000
_cell.length_c   1.000
_cell.angle_alpha   90.00
_cell.angle_beta   90.00
_cell.angle_gamma   90.00
#
_symmetry.space_group_name_H-M   'P 1'
#
loop_
_entity.id
_entity.type
_entity.pdbx_description
1 polymer ?
#
loop_
_entity_poly.entity_id
_entity_poly.type
_entity_poly.pdbx_seq_one_letter_code
_entity_poly.pdbx_strand_id
1 'polypeptide(L)'
;MIDETIMDRKFKIIKLKDIGEFKSVPQMVIDIINGNTLALDEYFSKGWDIEKSIKISKYTALSPLDVALIMESFNSVKWLVEKGVNLNAKGNPSFLLAVKYCDEAIIRYLVEHGAKVNSVNHIKTEAFEQALYGKRYENLPVIHGLGHTVEKYGGNAFRKAVSERNYAVLDFFIKNGVDMNYNAADMVYPFKPTPLCIAARYGDLKMCKYLVENGADVTITEKDGMRPYSIALEKGDTAMAEYFKSLEPEGYHSLQNKLDELKPFKLPKAVIEFLQSNELYFELKDCDFKWMEFFSLMDTVPIKKGRQKFLRLSKLMGDYDHICIVWNPKTKKVAFYDIEHEEIKDMCSFEEFINNLSLYMQKIIEGEL
;
A
#
# COMPACT_ATOMS: atom_id res chain seq x y z
N MET A 1 -32.36 27.21 2.31
CA MET A 1 -31.67 26.56 3.46
C MET A 1 -30.99 25.33 2.91
N ILE A 2 -29.66 25.28 2.99
CA ILE A 2 -28.92 24.06 2.68
C ILE A 2 -29.30 23.08 3.76
N ASP A 3 -29.58 21.83 3.39
CA ASP A 3 -29.74 20.75 4.34
C ASP A 3 -28.39 20.59 5.09
N GLU A 4 -28.34 21.03 6.35
CA GLU A 4 -27.17 20.91 7.24
C GLU A 4 -26.65 19.49 7.25
N THR A 5 -27.51 18.51 7.05
CA THR A 5 -27.18 17.07 6.97
C THR A 5 -26.31 16.72 5.76
N ILE A 6 -26.49 17.39 4.60
CA ILE A 6 -25.68 17.15 3.39
C ILE A 6 -24.29 17.76 3.56
N MET A 7 -24.22 18.95 4.14
CA MET A 7 -22.97 19.65 4.41
C MET A 7 -22.11 18.86 5.42
N ASP A 8 -22.70 18.44 6.53
CA ASP A 8 -22.03 17.64 7.55
C ASP A 8 -21.53 16.29 7.00
N ARG A 9 -22.32 15.66 6.10
CA ARG A 9 -21.97 14.36 5.51
C ARG A 9 -20.77 14.44 4.56
N LYS A 10 -20.70 15.43 3.68
CA LYS A 10 -19.60 15.60 2.71
C LYS A 10 -18.34 16.14 3.39
N PHE A 11 -18.45 17.04 4.33
CA PHE A 11 -17.30 17.49 5.12
C PHE A 11 -16.76 16.40 6.06
N LYS A 12 -17.57 15.48 6.60
CA LYS A 12 -17.11 14.30 7.32
C LYS A 12 -16.35 13.30 6.42
N ILE A 13 -16.68 13.23 5.12
CA ILE A 13 -15.94 12.43 4.13
C ILE A 13 -14.53 12.99 3.88
N ILE A 14 -14.31 14.30 4.05
CA ILE A 14 -12.97 14.90 4.00
C ILE A 14 -12.09 14.40 5.17
N LYS A 15 -12.69 13.65 6.13
CA LYS A 15 -12.00 13.04 7.25
C LYS A 15 -10.97 13.94 7.86
N LEU A 16 -11.44 15.05 8.21
CA LEU A 16 -10.59 15.86 9.01
C LEU A 16 -11.07 15.57 10.41
N LYS A 17 -10.53 14.49 10.99
CA LYS A 17 -10.50 14.32 12.44
C LYS A 17 -10.04 15.61 13.13
N ASP A 18 -9.44 16.51 12.34
CA ASP A 18 -8.88 17.81 12.71
C ASP A 18 -9.73 18.99 12.27
N ILE A 19 -10.81 18.82 11.48
CA ILE A 19 -11.81 19.86 11.35
C ILE A 19 -12.63 19.78 12.62
N GLY A 20 -12.29 20.59 13.61
CA GLY A 20 -13.11 20.75 14.81
C GLY A 20 -14.58 21.01 14.43
N GLU A 21 -15.51 20.68 15.32
CA GLU A 21 -16.93 20.94 15.12
C GLU A 21 -17.15 22.34 14.52
N PHE A 22 -17.78 22.40 13.33
CA PHE A 22 -18.13 23.66 12.70
C PHE A 22 -19.25 24.33 13.49
N LYS A 23 -18.93 25.38 14.20
CA LYS A 23 -19.96 26.22 14.81
C LYS A 23 -20.59 27.16 13.77
N SER A 24 -19.84 27.53 12.72
CA SER A 24 -20.33 28.32 11.59
C SER A 24 -19.37 28.19 10.39
N VAL A 25 -19.90 28.19 9.20
CA VAL A 25 -19.16 28.20 7.92
C VAL A 25 -19.26 29.62 7.34
N PRO A 26 -18.15 30.20 6.82
CA PRO A 26 -18.20 31.52 6.19
C PRO A 26 -19.28 31.62 5.09
N GLN A 27 -20.00 32.74 4.99
CA GLN A 27 -21.07 32.93 3.99
C GLN A 27 -20.58 32.66 2.57
N MET A 28 -19.37 33.08 2.24
CA MET A 28 -18.74 32.82 0.93
C MET A 28 -18.67 31.32 0.61
N VAL A 29 -18.36 30.46 1.59
CA VAL A 29 -18.35 29.00 1.41
C VAL A 29 -19.76 28.49 1.12
N ILE A 30 -20.77 29.02 1.80
CA ILE A 30 -22.18 28.70 1.56
C ILE A 30 -22.61 29.12 0.14
N ASP A 31 -22.20 30.29 -0.33
CA ASP A 31 -22.48 30.75 -1.68
C ASP A 31 -21.82 29.89 -2.76
N ILE A 32 -20.58 29.45 -2.52
CA ILE A 32 -19.89 28.47 -3.40
C ILE A 32 -20.65 27.14 -3.43
N ILE A 33 -21.04 26.61 -2.28
CA ILE A 33 -21.79 25.35 -2.18
C ILE A 33 -23.11 25.43 -2.95
N ASN A 34 -23.80 26.54 -2.83
CA ASN A 34 -25.11 26.77 -3.49
C ASN A 34 -25.01 27.13 -4.98
N GLY A 35 -23.82 27.36 -5.51
CA GLY A 35 -23.66 27.83 -6.87
C GLY A 35 -24.24 29.22 -7.09
N ASN A 36 -24.18 30.10 -6.07
CA ASN A 36 -24.70 31.48 -6.10
C ASN A 36 -23.72 32.40 -6.85
N THR A 37 -23.69 32.28 -8.18
CA THR A 37 -22.75 33.02 -9.04
C THR A 37 -22.88 34.52 -8.92
N LEU A 38 -24.05 35.06 -8.60
CA LEU A 38 -24.27 36.51 -8.39
C LEU A 38 -23.46 36.99 -7.16
N ALA A 39 -23.51 36.25 -6.05
CA ALA A 39 -22.72 36.56 -4.89
C ALA A 39 -21.21 36.41 -5.18
N LEU A 40 -20.80 35.40 -5.94
CA LEU A 40 -19.43 35.21 -6.36
C LEU A 40 -18.92 36.36 -7.22
N ASP A 41 -19.73 36.87 -8.16
CA ASP A 41 -19.38 38.05 -8.96
C ASP A 41 -19.21 39.31 -8.06
N GLU A 42 -20.05 39.46 -7.04
CA GLU A 42 -19.94 40.56 -6.09
C GLU A 42 -18.64 40.49 -5.29
N TYR A 43 -18.27 39.31 -4.76
CA TYR A 43 -17.00 39.12 -4.08
C TYR A 43 -15.81 39.40 -5.02
N PHE A 44 -15.85 38.88 -6.23
CA PHE A 44 -14.79 39.05 -7.24
C PHE A 44 -14.61 40.53 -7.63
N SER A 45 -15.69 41.27 -7.82
CA SER A 45 -15.64 42.71 -8.13
C SER A 45 -15.05 43.56 -7.01
N LYS A 46 -15.12 43.05 -5.77
CA LYS A 46 -14.50 43.67 -4.58
C LYS A 46 -13.05 43.23 -4.38
N GLY A 47 -12.44 42.50 -5.33
CA GLY A 47 -11.05 42.11 -5.29
C GLY A 47 -10.79 40.79 -4.56
N TRP A 48 -11.79 39.91 -4.47
CA TRP A 48 -11.58 38.58 -3.93
C TRP A 48 -10.63 37.77 -4.83
N ASP A 49 -9.58 37.23 -4.23
CA ASP A 49 -8.62 36.34 -4.87
C ASP A 49 -9.17 34.89 -4.85
N ILE A 50 -9.53 34.35 -6.02
CA ILE A 50 -10.11 33.04 -6.20
C ILE A 50 -9.10 31.88 -5.97
N GLU A 51 -7.81 32.20 -5.90
CA GLU A 51 -6.76 31.19 -5.58
C GLU A 51 -6.53 31.09 -4.06
N LYS A 52 -6.97 32.09 -3.30
CA LYS A 52 -6.72 32.14 -1.87
C LYS A 52 -7.63 31.20 -1.11
N SER A 53 -7.01 30.29 -0.32
CA SER A 53 -7.75 29.36 0.53
C SER A 53 -8.60 30.08 1.57
N ILE A 54 -9.82 29.59 1.76
CA ILE A 54 -10.79 30.07 2.74
C ILE A 54 -10.61 29.20 4.00
N LYS A 55 -10.41 29.85 5.14
CA LYS A 55 -10.31 29.17 6.44
C LYS A 55 -11.69 28.68 6.87
N ILE A 56 -11.86 27.36 6.93
CA ILE A 56 -13.13 26.69 7.28
C ILE A 56 -13.14 26.31 8.77
N SER A 57 -12.00 25.90 9.31
CA SER A 57 -11.84 25.57 10.73
C SER A 57 -10.48 26.02 11.26
N LYS A 58 -10.18 25.72 12.52
CA LYS A 58 -8.87 26.01 13.13
C LYS A 58 -7.71 25.39 12.31
N TYR A 59 -7.93 24.18 11.75
CA TYR A 59 -6.89 23.36 11.12
C TYR A 59 -7.07 23.21 9.60
N THR A 60 -8.18 23.69 9.02
CA THR A 60 -8.52 23.47 7.61
C THR A 60 -8.79 24.76 6.88
N ALA A 61 -8.09 24.92 5.77
CA ALA A 61 -8.36 25.91 4.75
C ALA A 61 -8.46 25.19 3.40
N LEU A 62 -9.50 25.51 2.61
CA LEU A 62 -9.73 24.95 1.27
C LEU A 62 -9.76 26.08 0.25
N SER A 63 -9.26 25.81 -0.97
CA SER A 63 -9.46 26.73 -2.06
C SER A 63 -10.94 26.81 -2.45
N PRO A 64 -11.40 27.90 -3.07
CA PRO A 64 -12.77 27.98 -3.58
C PRO A 64 -13.13 26.83 -4.52
N LEU A 65 -12.18 26.41 -5.38
CA LEU A 65 -12.37 25.30 -6.30
C LEU A 65 -12.47 23.96 -5.55
N ASP A 66 -11.66 23.73 -4.49
CA ASP A 66 -11.76 22.53 -3.67
C ASP A 66 -13.14 22.43 -3.03
N VAL A 67 -13.64 23.52 -2.46
CA VAL A 67 -15.01 23.57 -1.89
C VAL A 67 -16.06 23.21 -2.95
N ALA A 68 -15.97 23.81 -4.12
CA ALA A 68 -16.92 23.57 -5.21
C ALA A 68 -16.90 22.11 -5.68
N LEU A 69 -15.72 21.50 -5.82
CA LEU A 69 -15.56 20.11 -6.23
C LEU A 69 -16.02 19.13 -5.15
N ILE A 70 -15.61 19.32 -3.91
CA ILE A 70 -16.00 18.45 -2.79
C ILE A 70 -17.54 18.44 -2.63
N MET A 71 -18.17 19.59 -2.85
CA MET A 71 -19.61 19.76 -2.71
C MET A 71 -20.38 19.53 -4.02
N GLU A 72 -19.69 19.16 -5.11
CA GLU A 72 -20.26 18.91 -6.44
C GLU A 72 -21.09 20.10 -6.96
N SER A 73 -20.68 21.34 -6.63
CA SER A 73 -21.34 22.55 -7.06
C SER A 73 -20.92 22.92 -8.47
N PHE A 74 -21.59 22.34 -9.48
CA PHE A 74 -21.18 22.52 -10.88
C PHE A 74 -21.24 23.98 -11.34
N ASN A 75 -22.23 24.76 -10.88
CA ASN A 75 -22.33 26.19 -11.22
C ASN A 75 -21.12 26.97 -10.71
N SER A 76 -20.67 26.70 -9.47
CA SER A 76 -19.47 27.33 -8.91
C SER A 76 -18.20 26.86 -9.61
N VAL A 77 -18.10 25.56 -9.98
CA VAL A 77 -16.97 25.04 -10.76
C VAL A 77 -16.87 25.78 -12.09
N LYS A 78 -17.99 25.90 -12.84
CA LYS A 78 -18.03 26.64 -14.12
C LYS A 78 -17.58 28.09 -13.94
N TRP A 79 -18.18 28.78 -12.98
CA TRP A 79 -17.86 30.15 -12.69
C TRP A 79 -16.37 30.35 -12.38
N LEU A 80 -15.78 29.52 -11.49
CA LEU A 80 -14.36 29.59 -11.14
C LEU A 80 -13.44 29.33 -12.36
N VAL A 81 -13.79 28.35 -13.20
CA VAL A 81 -13.06 28.03 -14.42
C VAL A 81 -13.10 29.21 -15.41
N GLU A 82 -14.27 29.81 -15.61
CA GLU A 82 -14.48 31.01 -16.47
C GLU A 82 -13.67 32.21 -15.95
N LYS A 83 -13.48 32.35 -14.64
CA LYS A 83 -12.61 33.37 -14.04
C LYS A 83 -11.13 33.03 -14.07
N GLY A 84 -10.75 31.86 -14.62
CA GLY A 84 -9.35 31.48 -14.85
C GLY A 84 -8.64 30.84 -13.65
N VAL A 85 -9.38 30.16 -12.76
CA VAL A 85 -8.78 29.43 -11.62
C VAL A 85 -7.78 28.37 -12.09
N ASN A 86 -6.70 28.19 -11.36
CA ASN A 86 -5.66 27.22 -11.68
C ASN A 86 -6.14 25.78 -11.42
N LEU A 87 -6.42 25.03 -12.49
CA LEU A 87 -6.84 23.62 -12.42
C LEU A 87 -5.72 22.64 -12.06
N ASN A 88 -4.47 23.05 -12.19
CA ASN A 88 -3.31 22.19 -12.08
C ASN A 88 -2.40 22.62 -10.93
N ALA A 89 -2.97 22.99 -9.79
CA ALA A 89 -2.22 23.38 -8.60
C ALA A 89 -1.27 22.27 -8.17
N LYS A 90 0.00 22.64 -7.88
CA LYS A 90 1.03 21.68 -7.48
C LYS A 90 0.63 20.98 -6.18
N GLY A 91 0.59 19.65 -6.21
CA GLY A 91 0.27 18.81 -5.06
C GLY A 91 -1.22 18.63 -4.78
N ASN A 92 -2.11 19.42 -5.41
CA ASN A 92 -3.57 19.24 -5.32
C ASN A 92 -4.28 19.58 -6.65
N PRO A 93 -4.05 18.79 -7.73
CA PRO A 93 -4.67 19.01 -9.02
C PRO A 93 -6.19 18.78 -8.95
N SER A 94 -6.98 19.67 -9.58
CA SER A 94 -8.44 19.61 -9.56
C SER A 94 -9.01 18.31 -10.12
N PHE A 95 -8.36 17.73 -11.14
CA PHE A 95 -8.76 16.44 -11.71
C PHE A 95 -8.83 15.33 -10.66
N LEU A 96 -7.82 15.24 -9.79
CA LEU A 96 -7.77 14.21 -8.74
C LEU A 96 -8.88 14.39 -7.70
N LEU A 97 -9.20 15.64 -7.39
CA LEU A 97 -10.30 15.95 -6.47
C LEU A 97 -11.65 15.64 -7.11
N ALA A 98 -11.81 15.98 -8.39
CA ALA A 98 -13.04 15.70 -9.15
C ALA A 98 -13.32 14.20 -9.26
N VAL A 99 -12.32 13.37 -9.62
CA VAL A 99 -12.54 11.91 -9.72
C VAL A 99 -12.86 11.26 -8.37
N LYS A 100 -12.47 11.90 -7.27
CA LYS A 100 -12.76 11.46 -5.90
C LYS A 100 -14.15 11.81 -5.43
N TYR A 101 -14.70 12.97 -5.85
CA TYR A 101 -15.92 13.51 -5.27
C TYR A 101 -17.05 13.73 -6.28
N CYS A 102 -16.72 14.03 -7.53
CA CYS A 102 -17.68 14.50 -8.53
C CYS A 102 -18.15 13.40 -9.48
N ASP A 103 -19.19 13.73 -10.24
CA ASP A 103 -19.69 12.94 -11.35
C ASP A 103 -18.90 13.17 -12.65
N GLU A 104 -19.20 12.36 -13.67
CA GLU A 104 -18.58 12.42 -14.99
C GLU A 104 -18.70 13.81 -15.65
N ALA A 105 -19.81 14.51 -15.47
CA ALA A 105 -20.05 15.80 -16.13
C ALA A 105 -19.02 16.85 -15.66
N ILE A 106 -18.76 16.93 -14.36
CA ILE A 106 -17.77 17.85 -13.79
C ILE A 106 -16.36 17.43 -14.21
N ILE A 107 -16.05 16.11 -14.16
CA ILE A 107 -14.74 15.58 -14.55
C ILE A 107 -14.41 15.96 -16.00
N ARG A 108 -15.33 15.71 -16.94
CA ARG A 108 -15.13 16.04 -18.35
C ARG A 108 -15.00 17.55 -18.57
N TYR A 109 -15.85 18.32 -17.92
CA TYR A 109 -15.78 19.79 -18.02
C TYR A 109 -14.39 20.31 -17.62
N LEU A 110 -13.82 19.84 -16.52
CA LEU A 110 -12.48 20.26 -16.09
C LEU A 110 -11.40 19.87 -17.10
N VAL A 111 -11.47 18.66 -17.66
CA VAL A 111 -10.51 18.20 -18.67
C VAL A 111 -10.60 19.01 -19.97
N GLU A 112 -11.79 19.32 -20.44
CA GLU A 112 -12.06 20.18 -21.59
C GLU A 112 -11.49 21.59 -21.40
N HIS A 113 -11.37 22.05 -20.14
CA HIS A 113 -10.81 23.36 -19.78
C HIS A 113 -9.35 23.29 -19.30
N GLY A 114 -8.65 22.16 -19.54
CA GLY A 114 -7.21 22.07 -19.38
C GLY A 114 -6.72 21.42 -18.06
N ALA A 115 -7.59 20.77 -17.28
CA ALA A 115 -7.16 19.94 -16.16
C ALA A 115 -6.36 18.74 -16.69
N LYS A 116 -5.19 18.48 -16.08
CA LYS A 116 -4.28 17.41 -16.50
C LYS A 116 -4.70 16.07 -15.91
N VAL A 117 -5.04 15.13 -16.77
CA VAL A 117 -5.49 13.79 -16.41
C VAL A 117 -4.36 12.98 -15.71
N ASN A 118 -3.14 13.06 -16.23
CA ASN A 118 -1.98 12.34 -15.71
C ASN A 118 -1.23 13.18 -14.67
N SER A 119 -1.91 13.53 -13.58
CA SER A 119 -1.36 14.29 -12.47
C SER A 119 -1.28 13.44 -11.21
N VAL A 120 -0.46 13.87 -10.26
CA VAL A 120 -0.31 13.23 -8.95
C VAL A 120 -0.49 14.28 -7.85
N ASN A 121 -0.99 13.88 -6.69
CA ASN A 121 -1.08 14.76 -5.52
C ASN A 121 0.26 14.79 -4.73
N HIS A 122 0.28 15.49 -3.61
CA HIS A 122 1.48 15.66 -2.76
C HIS A 122 2.01 14.34 -2.18
N ILE A 123 1.17 13.31 -2.04
CA ILE A 123 1.55 11.95 -1.62
C ILE A 123 1.71 10.97 -2.80
N LYS A 124 1.78 11.50 -4.02
CA LYS A 124 1.99 10.77 -5.28
C LYS A 124 0.90 9.75 -5.62
N THR A 125 -0.31 9.90 -5.13
CA THR A 125 -1.45 9.10 -5.59
C THR A 125 -2.02 9.64 -6.89
N GLU A 126 -2.58 8.75 -7.71
CA GLU A 126 -3.09 8.99 -9.05
C GLU A 126 -4.62 8.87 -9.10
N ALA A 127 -5.19 9.08 -10.26
CA ALA A 127 -6.64 9.19 -10.45
C ALA A 127 -7.43 7.95 -10.02
N PHE A 128 -6.97 6.75 -10.40
CA PHE A 128 -7.65 5.51 -10.01
C PHE A 128 -7.68 5.33 -8.49
N GLU A 129 -6.56 5.59 -7.80
CA GLU A 129 -6.51 5.52 -6.34
C GLU A 129 -7.47 6.54 -5.70
N GLN A 130 -7.53 7.77 -6.25
CA GLN A 130 -8.45 8.80 -5.75
C GLN A 130 -9.93 8.38 -5.92
N ALA A 131 -10.30 7.79 -7.04
CA ALA A 131 -11.65 7.25 -7.25
C ALA A 131 -11.98 6.15 -6.24
N LEU A 132 -11.02 5.25 -5.94
CA LEU A 132 -11.20 4.21 -4.90
C LEU A 132 -11.32 4.83 -3.49
N TYR A 133 -10.51 5.82 -3.15
CA TYR A 133 -10.61 6.52 -1.86
C TYR A 133 -11.96 7.23 -1.69
N GLY A 134 -12.51 7.77 -2.77
CA GLY A 134 -13.84 8.38 -2.81
C GLY A 134 -14.97 7.37 -2.88
N LYS A 135 -14.68 6.09 -3.13
CA LYS A 135 -15.66 5.04 -3.47
C LYS A 135 -16.50 5.39 -4.70
N ARG A 136 -15.91 6.15 -5.63
CA ARG A 136 -16.51 6.58 -6.89
C ARG A 136 -16.11 5.60 -8.01
N TYR A 137 -16.49 4.35 -7.85
CA TYR A 137 -16.13 3.29 -8.80
C TYR A 137 -16.68 3.52 -10.20
N GLU A 138 -17.79 4.24 -10.31
CA GLU A 138 -18.39 4.71 -11.59
C GLU A 138 -17.46 5.61 -12.40
N ASN A 139 -16.49 6.26 -11.76
CA ASN A 139 -15.52 7.11 -12.43
C ASN A 139 -14.36 6.33 -13.07
N LEU A 140 -14.16 5.04 -12.73
CA LEU A 140 -13.05 4.25 -13.28
C LEU A 140 -13.07 4.16 -14.82
N PRO A 141 -14.21 3.88 -15.48
CA PRO A 141 -14.29 3.90 -16.94
C PRO A 141 -14.07 5.31 -17.53
N VAL A 142 -14.53 6.35 -16.85
CA VAL A 142 -14.33 7.75 -17.27
C VAL A 142 -12.84 8.10 -17.25
N ILE A 143 -12.15 7.79 -16.17
CA ILE A 143 -10.70 8.01 -16.00
C ILE A 143 -9.92 7.29 -17.11
N HIS A 144 -10.23 6.01 -17.34
CA HIS A 144 -9.60 5.20 -18.39
C HIS A 144 -9.83 5.80 -19.78
N GLY A 145 -11.09 6.18 -20.09
CA GLY A 145 -11.46 6.77 -21.36
C GLY A 145 -10.87 8.16 -21.62
N LEU A 146 -10.47 8.88 -20.59
CA LEU A 146 -9.77 10.16 -20.67
C LEU A 146 -8.25 10.01 -20.88
N GLY A 147 -7.73 8.78 -20.99
CA GLY A 147 -6.31 8.52 -21.29
C GLY A 147 -5.41 8.24 -20.07
N HIS A 148 -5.98 8.16 -18.88
CA HIS A 148 -5.28 7.59 -17.72
C HIS A 148 -5.53 6.08 -17.74
N THR A 149 -4.79 5.38 -18.61
CA THR A 149 -5.10 3.98 -18.94
C THR A 149 -4.72 3.01 -17.83
N VAL A 150 -5.49 1.93 -17.71
CA VAL A 150 -5.29 0.89 -16.68
C VAL A 150 -3.94 0.20 -16.85
N GLU A 151 -3.53 -0.08 -18.08
CA GLU A 151 -2.26 -0.77 -18.38
C GLU A 151 -1.06 -0.01 -17.83
N LYS A 152 -1.14 1.31 -17.82
CA LYS A 152 -0.02 2.16 -17.40
C LYS A 152 -0.11 2.60 -15.94
N TYR A 153 -1.31 2.87 -15.46
CA TYR A 153 -1.54 3.56 -14.18
C TYR A 153 -2.36 2.74 -13.18
N GLY A 154 -2.84 1.54 -13.58
CA GLY A 154 -3.75 0.76 -12.76
C GLY A 154 -3.12 0.02 -11.58
N GLY A 155 -1.80 -0.18 -11.56
CA GLY A 155 -1.14 -1.13 -10.66
C GLY A 155 -1.37 -0.87 -9.17
N ASN A 156 -1.19 0.37 -8.71
CA ASN A 156 -1.41 0.74 -7.30
C ASN A 156 -2.87 0.59 -6.88
N ALA A 157 -3.77 1.08 -7.72
CA ALA A 157 -5.21 0.96 -7.48
C ALA A 157 -5.67 -0.51 -7.49
N PHE A 158 -5.08 -1.34 -8.35
CA PHE A 158 -5.35 -2.78 -8.39
C PHE A 158 -4.92 -3.47 -7.08
N ARG A 159 -3.70 -3.20 -6.57
CA ARG A 159 -3.26 -3.69 -5.27
C ARG A 159 -4.20 -3.28 -4.13
N LYS A 160 -4.68 -2.03 -4.16
CA LYS A 160 -5.67 -1.53 -3.20
C LYS A 160 -6.99 -2.29 -3.31
N ALA A 161 -7.50 -2.52 -4.51
CA ALA A 161 -8.73 -3.28 -4.74
C ALA A 161 -8.62 -4.74 -4.24
N VAL A 162 -7.44 -5.36 -4.37
CA VAL A 162 -7.13 -6.68 -3.78
C VAL A 162 -7.23 -6.63 -2.26
N SER A 163 -6.58 -5.64 -1.62
CA SER A 163 -6.63 -5.51 -0.15
C SER A 163 -8.04 -5.24 0.38
N GLU A 164 -8.89 -4.60 -0.41
CA GLU A 164 -10.30 -4.31 -0.08
C GLU A 164 -11.26 -5.44 -0.49
N ARG A 165 -10.78 -6.49 -1.15
CA ARG A 165 -11.59 -7.61 -1.69
C ARG A 165 -12.73 -7.16 -2.61
N ASN A 166 -12.51 -6.11 -3.39
CA ASN A 166 -13.52 -5.54 -4.26
C ASN A 166 -13.49 -6.17 -5.66
N TYR A 167 -14.12 -7.32 -5.82
CA TYR A 167 -14.11 -8.08 -7.07
C TYR A 167 -14.66 -7.30 -8.27
N ALA A 168 -15.70 -6.47 -8.12
CA ALA A 168 -16.22 -5.67 -9.24
C ALA A 168 -15.19 -4.66 -9.78
N VAL A 169 -14.40 -4.07 -8.88
CA VAL A 169 -13.30 -3.19 -9.26
C VAL A 169 -12.15 -3.99 -9.88
N LEU A 170 -11.84 -5.18 -9.33
CA LEU A 170 -10.80 -6.05 -9.90
C LEU A 170 -11.16 -6.47 -11.32
N ASP A 171 -12.41 -6.88 -11.59
CA ASP A 171 -12.88 -7.23 -12.93
C ASP A 171 -12.69 -6.09 -13.93
N PHE A 172 -12.95 -4.85 -13.52
CA PHE A 172 -12.69 -3.67 -14.35
C PHE A 172 -11.20 -3.55 -14.72
N PHE A 173 -10.30 -3.65 -13.74
CA PHE A 173 -8.86 -3.54 -13.99
C PHE A 173 -8.34 -4.68 -14.86
N ILE A 174 -8.74 -5.92 -14.59
CA ILE A 174 -8.33 -7.10 -15.33
C ILE A 174 -8.80 -7.00 -16.80
N LYS A 175 -10.08 -6.65 -17.01
CA LYS A 175 -10.64 -6.46 -18.35
C LYS A 175 -9.92 -5.40 -19.17
N ASN A 176 -9.37 -4.39 -18.52
CA ASN A 176 -8.66 -3.28 -19.16
C ASN A 176 -7.12 -3.46 -19.10
N GLY A 177 -6.61 -4.68 -18.89
CA GLY A 177 -5.21 -5.02 -19.11
C GLY A 177 -4.25 -4.57 -18.02
N VAL A 178 -4.67 -4.56 -16.74
CA VAL A 178 -3.75 -4.29 -15.63
C VAL A 178 -2.63 -5.33 -15.59
N ASP A 179 -1.43 -4.90 -15.22
CA ASP A 179 -0.35 -5.83 -14.90
C ASP A 179 -0.69 -6.62 -13.62
N MET A 180 -1.05 -7.90 -13.80
CA MET A 180 -1.39 -8.82 -12.70
C MET A 180 -0.22 -9.04 -11.73
N ASN A 181 1.01 -8.76 -12.19
CA ASN A 181 2.25 -8.97 -11.46
C ASN A 181 2.92 -7.64 -11.03
N TYR A 182 2.17 -6.54 -11.07
CA TYR A 182 2.67 -5.23 -10.70
C TYR A 182 3.32 -5.23 -9.31
N ASN A 183 4.59 -4.83 -9.25
CA ASN A 183 5.39 -4.85 -8.02
C ASN A 183 6.28 -3.62 -7.83
N ALA A 184 5.88 -2.46 -8.33
CA ALA A 184 6.62 -1.22 -8.06
C ALA A 184 6.52 -0.80 -6.58
N ALA A 185 7.59 -0.17 -6.07
CA ALA A 185 7.56 0.41 -4.75
C ALA A 185 6.71 1.69 -4.73
N ASP A 186 5.94 1.88 -3.67
CA ASP A 186 5.26 3.13 -3.35
C ASP A 186 5.35 3.41 -1.83
N MET A 187 4.65 4.43 -1.35
CA MET A 187 4.67 4.79 0.07
C MET A 187 3.94 3.77 0.97
N VAL A 188 2.99 3.02 0.42
CA VAL A 188 2.23 1.99 1.16
C VAL A 188 2.96 0.65 1.10
N TYR A 189 3.60 0.36 -0.04
CA TYR A 189 4.26 -0.92 -0.32
C TYR A 189 5.73 -0.73 -0.71
N PRO A 190 6.61 -0.27 0.20
CA PRO A 190 8.03 -0.05 -0.09
C PRO A 190 8.79 -1.35 -0.43
N PHE A 191 8.27 -2.50 0.02
CA PHE A 191 8.83 -3.85 -0.21
C PHE A 191 8.36 -4.51 -1.51
N LYS A 192 7.61 -3.79 -2.35
CA LYS A 192 7.22 -4.20 -3.71
C LYS A 192 6.41 -5.51 -3.79
N PRO A 193 5.32 -5.67 -3.04
CA PRO A 193 4.51 -6.86 -3.16
C PRO A 193 3.77 -6.89 -4.50
N THR A 194 3.60 -8.09 -5.05
CA THR A 194 2.61 -8.30 -6.10
C THR A 194 1.19 -8.30 -5.52
N PRO A 195 0.13 -8.10 -6.32
CA PRO A 195 -1.25 -8.28 -5.86
C PRO A 195 -1.48 -9.64 -5.20
N LEU A 196 -0.84 -10.70 -5.73
CA LEU A 196 -0.93 -12.05 -5.17
C LEU A 196 -0.24 -12.17 -3.80
N CYS A 197 0.92 -11.53 -3.59
CA CYS A 197 1.57 -11.46 -2.28
C CYS A 197 0.68 -10.76 -1.25
N ILE A 198 0.01 -9.67 -1.65
CA ILE A 198 -0.94 -8.96 -0.78
C ILE A 198 -2.10 -9.88 -0.39
N ALA A 199 -2.72 -10.58 -1.33
CA ALA A 199 -3.80 -11.52 -1.05
C ALA A 199 -3.35 -12.63 -0.07
N ALA A 200 -2.14 -13.17 -0.26
CA ALA A 200 -1.56 -14.18 0.62
C ALA A 200 -1.34 -13.64 2.04
N ARG A 201 -0.85 -12.42 2.21
CA ARG A 201 -0.67 -11.77 3.53
C ARG A 201 -1.99 -11.60 4.29
N TYR A 202 -3.08 -11.32 3.57
CA TYR A 202 -4.42 -11.21 4.18
C TYR A 202 -5.09 -12.57 4.45
N GLY A 203 -4.43 -13.69 4.13
CA GLY A 203 -4.97 -15.03 4.35
C GLY A 203 -6.20 -15.34 3.49
N ASP A 204 -6.30 -14.72 2.31
CA ASP A 204 -7.47 -14.87 1.44
C ASP A 204 -7.19 -15.84 0.29
N LEU A 205 -7.30 -17.14 0.56
CA LEU A 205 -7.10 -18.19 -0.45
C LEU A 205 -8.07 -18.04 -1.63
N LYS A 206 -9.29 -17.55 -1.41
CA LYS A 206 -10.25 -17.32 -2.51
C LYS A 206 -9.75 -16.23 -3.45
N MET A 207 -9.25 -15.12 -2.90
CA MET A 207 -8.63 -14.05 -3.68
C MET A 207 -7.37 -14.54 -4.39
N CYS A 208 -6.53 -15.33 -3.73
CA CYS A 208 -5.34 -15.90 -4.35
C CYS A 208 -5.70 -16.76 -5.57
N LYS A 209 -6.68 -17.63 -5.47
CA LYS A 209 -7.16 -18.45 -6.58
C LYS A 209 -7.68 -17.58 -7.73
N TYR A 210 -8.52 -16.59 -7.43
CA TYR A 210 -9.03 -15.65 -8.41
C TYR A 210 -7.90 -14.93 -9.17
N LEU A 211 -6.87 -14.44 -8.46
CA LEU A 211 -5.73 -13.78 -9.11
C LEU A 211 -4.92 -14.72 -9.99
N VAL A 212 -4.66 -15.94 -9.52
CA VAL A 212 -3.93 -16.97 -10.30
C VAL A 212 -4.72 -17.37 -11.56
N GLU A 213 -6.02 -17.58 -11.46
CA GLU A 213 -6.90 -17.88 -12.59
C GLU A 213 -6.89 -16.76 -13.64
N ASN A 214 -6.59 -15.53 -13.24
CA ASN A 214 -6.45 -14.37 -14.12
C ASN A 214 -4.99 -14.06 -14.51
N GLY A 215 -4.03 -14.96 -14.24
CA GLY A 215 -2.67 -14.87 -14.75
C GLY A 215 -1.63 -14.29 -13.79
N ALA A 216 -1.91 -14.22 -12.47
CA ALA A 216 -0.89 -13.88 -11.50
C ALA A 216 0.16 -14.98 -11.38
N ASP A 217 1.44 -14.60 -11.39
CA ASP A 217 2.58 -15.50 -11.28
C ASP A 217 2.92 -15.76 -9.80
N VAL A 218 2.85 -17.03 -9.40
CA VAL A 218 3.13 -17.51 -8.04
C VAL A 218 4.62 -17.44 -7.67
N THR A 219 5.51 -17.26 -8.63
CA THR A 219 6.97 -17.30 -8.43
C THR A 219 7.61 -15.94 -8.17
N ILE A 220 6.89 -14.86 -8.42
CA ILE A 220 7.42 -13.51 -8.24
C ILE A 220 7.58 -13.18 -6.75
N THR A 221 8.78 -12.71 -6.39
CA THR A 221 9.14 -12.37 -5.02
C THR A 221 8.99 -10.86 -4.74
N GLU A 222 8.77 -10.55 -3.47
CA GLU A 222 8.93 -9.21 -2.92
C GLU A 222 10.42 -8.83 -2.81
N LYS A 223 10.71 -7.60 -2.40
CA LYS A 223 12.08 -7.07 -2.23
C LYS A 223 12.92 -7.90 -1.24
N ASP A 224 12.28 -8.46 -0.22
CA ASP A 224 12.88 -9.30 0.81
C ASP A 224 12.97 -10.80 0.44
N GLY A 225 12.64 -11.14 -0.81
CA GLY A 225 12.69 -12.51 -1.33
C GLY A 225 11.47 -13.38 -1.02
N MET A 226 10.50 -12.86 -0.25
CA MET A 226 9.26 -13.60 0.03
C MET A 226 8.39 -13.70 -1.23
N ARG A 227 7.77 -14.85 -1.45
CA ARG A 227 6.81 -15.13 -2.51
C ARG A 227 5.50 -15.67 -1.91
N PRO A 228 4.40 -15.78 -2.65
CA PRO A 228 3.13 -16.22 -2.10
C PRO A 228 3.20 -17.49 -1.25
N TYR A 229 3.96 -18.50 -1.68
CA TYR A 229 4.21 -19.73 -0.90
C TYR A 229 4.89 -19.44 0.45
N SER A 230 5.99 -18.69 0.43
CA SER A 230 6.75 -18.37 1.66
C SER A 230 5.91 -17.53 2.64
N ILE A 231 5.07 -16.62 2.11
CA ILE A 231 4.13 -15.82 2.90
C ILE A 231 3.09 -16.72 3.56
N ALA A 232 2.53 -17.69 2.83
CA ALA A 232 1.56 -18.64 3.38
C ALA A 232 2.16 -19.49 4.52
N LEU A 233 3.40 -19.98 4.34
CA LEU A 233 4.15 -20.69 5.39
C LEU A 233 4.39 -19.83 6.62
N GLU A 234 4.79 -18.59 6.43
CA GLU A 234 5.02 -17.64 7.52
C GLU A 234 3.75 -17.39 8.34
N LYS A 235 2.59 -17.34 7.67
CA LYS A 235 1.27 -17.20 8.29
C LYS A 235 0.76 -18.48 8.93
N GLY A 236 1.42 -19.62 8.73
CA GLY A 236 0.94 -20.93 9.17
C GLY A 236 -0.30 -21.42 8.39
N ASP A 237 -0.62 -20.81 7.24
CA ASP A 237 -1.74 -21.23 6.40
C ASP A 237 -1.32 -22.40 5.50
N THR A 238 -1.43 -23.60 6.05
CA THR A 238 -1.04 -24.84 5.38
C THR A 238 -1.81 -25.06 4.07
N ALA A 239 -3.10 -24.77 4.06
CA ALA A 239 -3.94 -24.98 2.87
C ALA A 239 -3.52 -24.06 1.71
N MET A 240 -3.19 -22.80 2.02
CA MET A 240 -2.68 -21.84 1.05
C MET A 240 -1.25 -22.20 0.60
N ALA A 241 -0.39 -22.64 1.51
CA ALA A 241 0.97 -23.09 1.16
C ALA A 241 0.94 -24.30 0.22
N GLU A 242 0.11 -25.30 0.50
CA GLU A 242 -0.07 -26.46 -0.38
C GLU A 242 -0.64 -26.06 -1.75
N TYR A 243 -1.58 -25.14 -1.80
CA TYR A 243 -2.10 -24.59 -3.06
C TYR A 243 -0.97 -23.97 -3.89
N PHE A 244 -0.18 -23.06 -3.34
CA PHE A 244 0.92 -22.45 -4.08
C PHE A 244 2.00 -23.46 -4.47
N LYS A 245 2.35 -24.37 -3.55
CA LYS A 245 3.31 -25.45 -3.84
C LYS A 245 2.91 -26.30 -5.06
N SER A 246 1.61 -26.56 -5.22
CA SER A 246 1.11 -27.33 -6.37
C SER A 246 1.23 -26.59 -7.71
N LEU A 247 1.41 -25.28 -7.69
CA LEU A 247 1.51 -24.40 -8.86
C LEU A 247 2.96 -23.99 -9.18
N GLU A 248 3.85 -24.06 -8.19
CA GLU A 248 5.27 -23.75 -8.38
C GLU A 248 5.97 -24.84 -9.21
N PRO A 249 7.01 -24.50 -10.01
CA PRO A 249 7.83 -25.49 -10.69
C PRO A 249 8.41 -26.51 -9.70
N GLU A 250 8.43 -27.79 -10.05
CA GLU A 250 8.95 -28.87 -9.20
C GLU A 250 10.35 -28.58 -8.66
N GLY A 251 11.17 -27.88 -9.43
CA GLY A 251 12.52 -27.49 -9.05
C GLY A 251 12.60 -26.63 -7.79
N TYR A 252 11.55 -25.88 -7.46
CA TYR A 252 11.50 -25.05 -6.23
C TYR A 252 11.44 -25.87 -4.94
N HIS A 253 10.95 -27.12 -5.04
CA HIS A 253 10.80 -28.03 -3.90
C HIS A 253 11.79 -29.21 -3.96
N SER A 254 12.82 -29.12 -4.81
CA SER A 254 13.90 -30.10 -4.89
C SER A 254 15.00 -29.80 -3.86
N LEU A 255 15.29 -30.76 -2.98
CA LEU A 255 16.37 -30.63 -2.00
C LEU A 255 17.72 -30.36 -2.66
N GLN A 256 18.00 -31.02 -3.81
CA GLN A 256 19.25 -30.79 -4.52
C GLN A 256 19.36 -29.35 -5.02
N ASN A 257 18.32 -28.81 -5.63
CA ASN A 257 18.29 -27.44 -6.09
C ASN A 257 18.43 -26.44 -4.94
N LYS A 258 17.78 -26.74 -3.81
CA LYS A 258 17.90 -25.91 -2.60
C LYS A 258 19.34 -25.92 -2.06
N LEU A 259 19.98 -27.07 -1.97
CA LEU A 259 21.38 -27.16 -1.53
C LEU A 259 22.32 -26.41 -2.50
N ASP A 260 22.05 -26.46 -3.81
CA ASP A 260 22.81 -25.70 -4.80
C ASP A 260 22.59 -24.18 -4.65
N GLU A 261 21.35 -23.73 -4.41
CA GLU A 261 21.00 -22.33 -4.09
C GLU A 261 21.74 -21.85 -2.83
N LEU A 262 21.88 -22.71 -1.82
CA LEU A 262 22.46 -22.37 -0.54
C LEU A 262 24.01 -22.35 -0.53
N LYS A 263 24.69 -22.89 -1.55
CA LYS A 263 26.17 -22.89 -1.64
C LYS A 263 26.82 -21.53 -1.36
N PRO A 264 26.32 -20.40 -1.91
CA PRO A 264 26.91 -19.07 -1.67
C PRO A 264 26.83 -18.61 -0.22
N PHE A 265 25.91 -19.16 0.56
CA PHE A 265 25.74 -18.81 1.98
C PHE A 265 26.70 -19.52 2.92
N LYS A 266 27.41 -20.54 2.45
CA LYS A 266 28.44 -21.25 3.19
C LYS A 266 27.98 -21.70 4.59
N LEU A 267 26.76 -22.24 4.65
CA LEU A 267 26.17 -22.70 5.91
C LEU A 267 27.05 -23.78 6.56
N PRO A 268 27.34 -23.68 7.88
CA PRO A 268 27.93 -24.79 8.64
C PRO A 268 27.02 -26.02 8.61
N LYS A 269 27.61 -27.18 8.71
CA LYS A 269 26.89 -28.47 8.74
C LYS A 269 25.81 -28.49 9.84
N ALA A 270 26.15 -27.98 11.02
CA ALA A 270 25.22 -27.88 12.14
C ALA A 270 23.97 -27.06 11.83
N VAL A 271 24.10 -25.96 11.07
CA VAL A 271 22.95 -25.14 10.63
C VAL A 271 22.05 -25.91 9.66
N ILE A 272 22.68 -26.66 8.72
CA ILE A 272 21.92 -27.46 7.74
C ILE A 272 21.15 -28.58 8.46
N GLU A 273 21.82 -29.31 9.37
CA GLU A 273 21.21 -30.40 10.15
C GLU A 273 20.06 -29.87 11.03
N PHE A 274 20.27 -28.73 11.69
CA PHE A 274 19.22 -28.09 12.47
C PHE A 274 17.99 -27.72 11.62
N LEU A 275 18.17 -27.05 10.49
CA LEU A 275 17.08 -26.64 9.63
C LEU A 275 16.40 -27.81 8.89
N GLN A 276 17.00 -29.01 8.92
CA GLN A 276 16.40 -30.26 8.44
C GLN A 276 15.71 -31.04 9.56
N SER A 277 15.82 -30.62 10.81
CA SER A 277 15.15 -31.26 11.94
C SER A 277 13.67 -30.92 12.00
N ASN A 278 12.93 -31.62 12.86
CA ASN A 278 11.53 -31.32 13.14
C ASN A 278 11.34 -30.35 14.33
N GLU A 279 12.43 -29.94 14.97
CA GLU A 279 12.41 -29.06 16.14
C GLU A 279 12.78 -27.65 15.71
N LEU A 280 11.84 -26.95 15.09
CA LEU A 280 12.02 -25.59 14.55
C LEU A 280 11.20 -24.53 15.29
N TYR A 281 10.37 -24.92 16.24
CA TYR A 281 9.54 -24.04 17.07
C TYR A 281 10.05 -24.05 18.51
N PHE A 282 10.20 -22.86 19.10
CA PHE A 282 10.70 -22.67 20.46
C PHE A 282 9.79 -21.70 21.22
N GLU A 283 9.31 -22.14 22.36
CA GLU A 283 8.74 -21.23 23.36
C GLU A 283 9.87 -20.52 24.09
N LEU A 284 9.80 -19.19 24.17
CA LEU A 284 10.81 -18.36 24.81
C LEU A 284 10.32 -17.99 26.22
N LYS A 285 11.11 -18.41 27.23
CA LYS A 285 10.82 -18.06 28.63
C LYS A 285 11.55 -16.77 29.00
N ASP A 286 10.90 -15.97 29.85
CA ASP A 286 11.47 -14.73 30.37
C ASP A 286 11.92 -13.76 29.24
N CYS A 287 11.12 -13.70 28.16
CA CYS A 287 11.35 -12.88 27.00
C CYS A 287 10.02 -12.31 26.51
N ASP A 288 10.04 -11.06 26.01
CA ASP A 288 8.85 -10.40 25.46
C ASP A 288 8.39 -11.07 24.16
N PHE A 289 9.30 -11.62 23.39
CA PHE A 289 8.96 -12.63 22.39
C PHE A 289 8.46 -13.89 23.09
N LYS A 290 7.24 -14.32 22.79
CA LYS A 290 6.64 -15.51 23.39
C LYS A 290 7.14 -16.80 22.76
N TRP A 291 7.48 -16.74 21.49
CA TRP A 291 7.93 -17.88 20.70
C TRP A 291 8.79 -17.44 19.53
N MET A 292 9.53 -18.38 18.97
CA MET A 292 10.30 -18.22 17.76
C MET A 292 10.17 -19.48 16.90
N GLU A 293 10.00 -19.31 15.60
CA GLU A 293 9.90 -20.40 14.64
C GLU A 293 10.89 -20.20 13.48
N PHE A 294 11.68 -21.23 13.21
CA PHE A 294 12.57 -21.25 12.06
C PHE A 294 11.86 -21.82 10.84
N PHE A 295 12.26 -21.39 9.67
CA PHE A 295 11.94 -22.08 8.44
C PHE A 295 12.67 -23.43 8.38
N SER A 296 12.07 -24.42 7.69
CA SER A 296 12.81 -25.59 7.28
C SER A 296 13.93 -25.21 6.30
N LEU A 297 14.90 -26.06 6.10
CA LEU A 297 15.97 -25.80 5.13
C LEU A 297 15.42 -25.43 3.76
N MET A 298 14.36 -26.13 3.33
CA MET A 298 13.68 -25.91 2.05
C MET A 298 13.04 -24.52 1.94
N ASP A 299 12.58 -23.98 3.05
CA ASP A 299 11.74 -22.78 3.09
C ASP A 299 12.55 -21.52 3.44
N THR A 300 13.84 -21.65 3.74
CA THR A 300 14.72 -20.50 3.99
C THR A 300 14.72 -19.55 2.80
N VAL A 301 14.80 -18.24 3.07
CA VAL A 301 14.63 -17.20 2.03
C VAL A 301 15.92 -16.41 1.81
N PRO A 302 16.50 -16.42 0.61
CA PRO A 302 17.62 -15.55 0.26
C PRO A 302 17.20 -14.07 0.27
N ILE A 303 17.91 -13.25 1.04
CA ILE A 303 17.72 -11.79 1.09
C ILE A 303 18.94 -11.10 0.48
N LYS A 304 18.70 -10.00 -0.25
CA LYS A 304 19.75 -9.16 -0.80
C LYS A 304 19.63 -7.74 -0.24
N LYS A 305 20.70 -7.27 0.41
CA LYS A 305 20.82 -5.87 0.83
C LYS A 305 22.06 -5.23 0.22
N GLY A 306 21.84 -4.30 -0.69
CA GLY A 306 22.93 -3.78 -1.51
C GLY A 306 23.61 -4.88 -2.34
N ARG A 307 24.92 -5.06 -2.14
CA ARG A 307 25.70 -6.13 -2.79
C ARG A 307 25.83 -7.40 -1.95
N GLN A 308 25.36 -7.38 -0.70
CA GLN A 308 25.50 -8.50 0.22
C GLN A 308 24.25 -9.38 0.21
N LYS A 309 24.46 -10.68 0.32
CA LYS A 309 23.38 -11.68 0.45
C LYS A 309 23.34 -12.17 1.89
N PHE A 310 22.14 -12.38 2.40
CA PHE A 310 21.84 -13.00 3.68
C PHE A 310 20.82 -14.10 3.47
N LEU A 311 20.75 -15.06 4.38
CA LEU A 311 19.71 -16.10 4.34
C LEU A 311 18.77 -15.92 5.52
N ARG A 312 17.52 -15.67 5.27
CA ARG A 312 16.51 -15.61 6.31
C ARG A 312 16.22 -17.01 6.84
N LEU A 313 16.35 -17.17 8.15
CA LEU A 313 16.22 -18.45 8.84
C LEU A 313 14.89 -18.56 9.59
N SER A 314 14.32 -17.46 10.07
CA SER A 314 13.11 -17.47 10.89
C SER A 314 11.90 -16.87 10.18
N LYS A 315 10.70 -17.27 10.61
CA LYS A 315 9.45 -16.56 10.37
C LYS A 315 9.46 -15.22 11.11
N LEU A 316 8.48 -14.35 10.85
CA LEU A 316 8.20 -13.18 11.67
C LEU A 316 7.60 -13.64 13.01
N MET A 317 7.82 -12.90 14.07
CA MET A 317 7.54 -13.33 15.43
C MET A 317 6.46 -12.49 16.09
N GLY A 318 5.21 -12.93 15.99
CA GLY A 318 4.07 -12.36 16.72
C GLY A 318 3.92 -10.85 16.52
N ASP A 319 3.95 -10.09 17.61
CA ASP A 319 3.77 -8.63 17.59
C ASP A 319 5.00 -7.87 17.04
N TYR A 320 6.11 -8.56 16.79
CA TYR A 320 7.36 -8.03 16.22
C TYR A 320 7.51 -8.47 14.77
N ASP A 321 6.51 -8.15 13.95
CA ASP A 321 6.41 -8.57 12.55
C ASP A 321 7.41 -7.87 11.61
N HIS A 322 8.31 -7.06 12.15
CA HIS A 322 9.41 -6.42 11.44
C HIS A 322 10.79 -7.03 11.75
N ILE A 323 10.89 -7.98 12.68
CA ILE A 323 12.17 -8.61 13.07
C ILE A 323 12.23 -10.05 12.57
N CYS A 324 13.31 -10.41 11.90
CA CYS A 324 13.62 -11.80 11.58
C CYS A 324 15.11 -12.14 11.76
N ILE A 325 15.39 -13.40 11.94
CA ILE A 325 16.77 -13.91 12.10
C ILE A 325 17.31 -14.32 10.74
N VAL A 326 18.54 -13.90 10.48
CA VAL A 326 19.24 -14.16 9.23
C VAL A 326 20.64 -14.73 9.48
N TRP A 327 21.14 -15.49 8.51
CA TRP A 327 22.54 -15.91 8.46
C TRP A 327 23.37 -14.94 7.62
N ASN A 328 24.49 -14.47 8.18
CA ASN A 328 25.45 -13.65 7.46
C ASN A 328 26.62 -14.52 6.93
N PRO A 329 26.69 -14.82 5.64
CA PRO A 329 27.75 -15.70 5.10
C PRO A 329 29.14 -15.07 5.12
N LYS A 330 29.25 -13.73 5.24
CA LYS A 330 30.52 -13.03 5.27
C LYS A 330 31.21 -13.18 6.63
N THR A 331 30.47 -12.99 7.70
CA THR A 331 30.98 -13.08 9.09
C THR A 331 30.80 -14.46 9.69
N LYS A 332 29.99 -15.31 9.05
CA LYS A 332 29.56 -16.64 9.55
C LYS A 332 28.89 -16.55 10.92
N LYS A 333 28.04 -15.54 11.08
CA LYS A 333 27.27 -15.29 12.29
C LYS A 333 25.77 -15.32 12.01
N VAL A 334 25.02 -15.57 13.05
CA VAL A 334 23.61 -15.22 13.11
C VAL A 334 23.52 -13.72 13.29
N ALA A 335 22.55 -13.11 12.60
CA ALA A 335 22.25 -11.70 12.70
C ALA A 335 20.73 -11.50 12.81
N PHE A 336 20.27 -10.40 13.34
CA PHE A 336 18.88 -10.01 13.18
C PHE A 336 18.74 -9.01 12.04
N TYR A 337 17.60 -9.04 11.40
CA TYR A 337 17.20 -8.08 10.36
C TYR A 337 15.93 -7.37 10.81
N ASP A 338 16.06 -6.07 11.04
CA ASP A 338 14.94 -5.14 11.20
C ASP A 338 14.50 -4.71 9.80
N ILE A 339 13.32 -5.19 9.37
CA ILE A 339 12.78 -4.97 8.03
C ILE A 339 12.30 -3.52 7.90
N GLU A 340 11.76 -2.93 8.97
CA GLU A 340 11.22 -1.57 8.98
C GLU A 340 12.32 -0.53 8.80
N HIS A 341 13.42 -0.66 9.57
CA HIS A 341 14.57 0.23 9.48
C HIS A 341 15.59 -0.22 8.43
N GLU A 342 15.35 -1.36 7.78
CA GLU A 342 16.29 -1.98 6.83
C GLU A 342 17.69 -2.17 7.45
N GLU A 343 17.80 -2.51 8.73
CA GLU A 343 19.05 -2.69 9.44
C GLU A 343 19.36 -4.17 9.70
N ILE A 344 20.63 -4.59 9.50
CA ILE A 344 21.09 -5.94 9.82
C ILE A 344 22.30 -5.82 10.74
N LYS A 345 22.20 -6.46 11.92
CA LYS A 345 23.30 -6.49 12.89
C LYS A 345 23.70 -7.92 13.23
N ASP A 346 25.01 -8.18 13.13
CA ASP A 346 25.58 -9.47 13.53
C ASP A 346 25.50 -9.66 15.06
N MET A 347 25.16 -10.87 15.48
CA MET A 347 25.09 -11.25 16.89
C MET A 347 26.23 -12.19 17.26
N CYS A 348 26.04 -13.48 17.15
CA CYS A 348 26.94 -14.52 17.67
C CYS A 348 27.03 -15.71 16.69
N SER A 349 27.72 -16.77 17.10
CA SER A 349 27.72 -18.03 16.38
C SER A 349 26.37 -18.70 16.43
N PHE A 350 26.08 -19.60 15.49
CA PHE A 350 24.80 -20.30 15.46
C PHE A 350 24.55 -21.14 16.70
N GLU A 351 25.59 -21.86 17.16
CA GLU A 351 25.52 -22.69 18.36
C GLU A 351 25.23 -21.87 19.62
N GLU A 352 25.92 -20.75 19.77
CA GLU A 352 25.69 -19.81 20.87
C GLU A 352 24.29 -19.24 20.84
N PHE A 353 23.77 -18.87 19.64
CA PHE A 353 22.43 -18.35 19.46
C PHE A 353 21.35 -19.36 19.88
N ILE A 354 21.45 -20.61 19.38
CA ILE A 354 20.45 -21.65 19.70
C ILE A 354 20.44 -21.99 21.21
N ASN A 355 21.61 -22.00 21.85
CA ASN A 355 21.70 -22.27 23.28
C ASN A 355 21.19 -21.13 24.17
N ASN A 356 21.04 -19.92 23.62
CA ASN A 356 20.68 -18.71 24.38
C ASN A 356 19.56 -17.88 23.66
N LEU A 357 18.58 -18.56 23.04
CA LEU A 357 17.55 -17.91 22.23
C LEU A 357 16.84 -16.77 22.97
N SER A 358 16.29 -17.02 24.17
CA SER A 358 15.56 -16.01 24.95
C SER A 358 16.44 -14.79 25.26
N LEU A 359 17.72 -15.00 25.60
CA LEU A 359 18.65 -13.91 25.89
C LEU A 359 18.87 -13.00 24.68
N TYR A 360 19.17 -13.58 23.51
CA TYR A 360 19.44 -12.78 22.31
C TYR A 360 18.18 -12.08 21.81
N MET A 361 17.03 -12.75 21.89
CA MET A 361 15.76 -12.15 21.50
C MET A 361 15.41 -10.98 22.40
N GLN A 362 15.61 -11.11 23.74
CA GLN A 362 15.38 -10.00 24.66
C GLN A 362 16.33 -8.82 24.38
N LYS A 363 17.62 -9.07 24.11
CA LYS A 363 18.57 -8.00 23.74
C LYS A 363 18.18 -7.24 22.48
N ILE A 364 17.56 -7.91 21.50
CA ILE A 364 17.03 -7.23 20.29
C ILE A 364 15.97 -6.21 20.67
N ILE A 365 15.01 -6.60 21.54
CA ILE A 365 13.92 -5.71 21.99
C ILE A 365 14.49 -4.53 22.77
N GLU A 366 15.44 -4.77 23.65
CA GLU A 366 16.05 -3.75 24.50
C GLU A 366 17.03 -2.83 23.74
N GLY A 367 17.34 -3.16 22.48
CA GLY A 367 18.27 -2.40 21.65
C GLY A 367 19.74 -2.50 22.13
N GLU A 368 20.09 -3.58 22.80
CA GLU A 368 21.43 -3.81 23.36
C GLU A 368 22.41 -4.48 22.36
N LEU A 369 21.99 -4.65 21.11
CA LEU A 369 22.77 -5.29 20.04
C LEU A 369 23.21 -4.30 18.96
#